data_a88b8ea369f6b6e59297359455ab5370
#
_entry.id   a88b8ea369f6b6e59297359455ab5370
#
_cell.length_a   1.000
_cell.length_b   1.000
_cell.length_c   1.000
_cell.angle_alpha   90.00
_cell.angle_beta   90.00
_cell.angle_gamma   90.00
#
_symmetry.space_group_name_H-M   'P 1'
#
loop_
_entity.id
_entity.type
_entity.pdbx_description
1 polymer ?
#
loop_
_entity_poly.entity_id
_entity_poly.type
_entity_poly.pdbx_seq_one_letter_code
_entity_poly.pdbx_strand_id
1 'polypeptide(L)'
;MKQPKKRRVVYLIPNLLTTGNLFSGLASILFVFGGDYGSAAIAILVAIVFDVLDGTSARLMKSTSDFGLQYDSLADVVAFGVAPGLLMYSWALSAPKMLGAAVMFAFVACGALRLARHNVLATTGGDGKPFTGLPIPGAAGVMATLVIFDQHVAPLGEKVKPILGIVLTLVLAFLMVSTFCYRSLKELKTQEHHHFNYLVYAVLVLMAVLAYPQAMLFVVFAAYALSGILEQGWKLVAGLTGKKPVEEVRPDGLHK
;
A
#
# COMPACT_ATOMS: atom_id res chain seq x y z
N MET A 1 -30.89 28.78 2.52
CA MET A 1 -30.26 28.70 1.19
C MET A 1 -30.15 27.22 0.80
N LYS A 2 -30.90 26.75 -0.21
CA LYS A 2 -30.86 25.35 -0.67
C LYS A 2 -29.58 25.15 -1.48
N GLN A 3 -28.68 24.28 -1.01
CA GLN A 3 -27.52 23.85 -1.78
C GLN A 3 -27.96 23.13 -3.07
N PRO A 4 -27.34 23.41 -4.22
CA PRO A 4 -27.79 22.84 -5.51
C PRO A 4 -27.57 21.32 -5.52
N LYS A 5 -28.60 20.57 -5.94
CA LYS A 5 -28.66 19.11 -6.03
C LYS A 5 -27.46 18.44 -6.75
N LYS A 6 -26.74 19.15 -7.63
CA LYS A 6 -25.57 18.65 -8.35
C LYS A 6 -24.38 18.27 -7.44
N ARG A 7 -24.22 18.91 -6.27
CA ARG A 7 -23.12 18.59 -5.34
C ARG A 7 -23.27 17.22 -4.65
N ARG A 8 -24.48 16.73 -4.43
CA ARG A 8 -24.71 15.44 -3.72
C ARG A 8 -24.29 14.23 -4.54
N VAL A 9 -24.46 14.24 -5.87
CA VAL A 9 -24.11 13.12 -6.75
C VAL A 9 -22.60 12.96 -6.89
N VAL A 10 -21.83 14.05 -6.80
CA VAL A 10 -20.37 14.07 -6.96
C VAL A 10 -19.66 13.29 -5.85
N TYR A 11 -20.21 13.28 -4.62
CA TYR A 11 -19.64 12.50 -3.49
C TYR A 11 -20.05 11.03 -3.48
N LEU A 12 -21.08 10.66 -4.26
CA LEU A 12 -21.63 9.30 -4.22
C LEU A 12 -20.67 8.28 -4.85
N ILE A 13 -20.02 8.65 -5.96
CA ILE A 13 -19.14 7.74 -6.71
C ILE A 13 -17.90 7.34 -5.91
N PRO A 14 -17.11 8.27 -5.33
CA PRO A 14 -15.99 7.87 -4.47
C PRO A 14 -16.44 7.00 -3.30
N ASN A 15 -17.48 7.40 -2.57
CA ASN A 15 -17.96 6.62 -1.43
C ASN A 15 -18.46 5.21 -1.82
N LEU A 16 -19.01 5.04 -3.02
CA LEU A 16 -19.41 3.73 -3.52
C LEU A 16 -18.18 2.85 -3.80
N LEU A 17 -17.11 3.42 -4.36
CA LEU A 17 -15.85 2.72 -4.59
C LEU A 17 -15.18 2.34 -3.25
N THR A 18 -15.15 3.24 -2.28
CA THR A 18 -14.69 2.94 -0.91
C THR A 18 -15.52 1.81 -0.27
N THR A 19 -16.84 1.79 -0.53
CA THR A 19 -17.70 0.67 -0.09
C THR A 19 -17.32 -0.62 -0.80
N GLY A 20 -16.92 -0.57 -2.07
CA GLY A 20 -16.39 -1.71 -2.83
C GLY A 20 -15.07 -2.23 -2.26
N ASN A 21 -14.17 -1.32 -1.83
CA ASN A 21 -12.95 -1.64 -1.11
C ASN A 21 -13.28 -2.41 0.20
N LEU A 22 -14.15 -1.85 1.03
CA LEU A 22 -14.59 -2.47 2.28
C LEU A 22 -15.25 -3.84 2.06
N PHE A 23 -16.11 -3.95 1.04
CA PHE A 23 -16.76 -5.22 0.69
C PHE A 23 -15.75 -6.28 0.28
N SER A 24 -14.76 -5.91 -0.53
CA SER A 24 -13.69 -6.82 -0.96
C SER A 24 -12.82 -7.28 0.21
N GLY A 25 -12.52 -6.37 1.15
CA GLY A 25 -11.83 -6.73 2.40
C GLY A 25 -12.64 -7.72 3.25
N LEU A 26 -13.94 -7.49 3.39
CA LEU A 26 -14.83 -8.42 4.11
C LEU A 26 -14.94 -9.77 3.40
N ALA A 27 -15.04 -9.79 2.07
CA ALA A 27 -15.05 -11.01 1.27
C ALA A 27 -13.76 -11.81 1.50
N SER A 28 -12.59 -11.15 1.55
CA SER A 28 -11.32 -11.79 1.88
C SER A 28 -11.39 -12.50 3.25
N ILE A 29 -11.93 -11.84 4.27
CA ILE A 29 -12.09 -12.42 5.61
C ILE A 29 -12.97 -13.67 5.56
N LEU A 30 -14.08 -13.62 4.82
CA LEU A 30 -14.97 -14.77 4.67
C LEU A 30 -14.29 -15.94 3.95
N PHE A 31 -13.49 -15.68 2.91
CA PHE A 31 -12.69 -16.71 2.24
C PHE A 31 -11.63 -17.32 3.17
N VAL A 32 -11.00 -16.51 4.04
CA VAL A 32 -10.06 -17.03 5.06
C VAL A 32 -10.77 -18.01 6.00
N PHE A 33 -11.97 -17.70 6.47
CA PHE A 33 -12.75 -18.62 7.31
C PHE A 33 -13.17 -19.90 6.58
N GLY A 34 -13.32 -19.84 5.25
CA GLY A 34 -13.54 -21.00 4.39
C GLY A 34 -12.29 -21.81 4.09
N GLY A 35 -11.10 -21.34 4.48
CA GLY A 35 -9.81 -21.97 4.16
C GLY A 35 -9.32 -21.72 2.73
N ASP A 36 -10.02 -20.87 1.97
CA ASP A 36 -9.63 -20.50 0.61
C ASP A 36 -8.72 -19.27 0.62
N TYR A 37 -7.45 -19.50 0.92
CA TYR A 37 -6.45 -18.43 1.02
C TYR A 37 -6.15 -17.76 -0.32
N GLY A 38 -6.32 -18.50 -1.44
CA GLY A 38 -6.12 -17.96 -2.79
C GLY A 38 -7.17 -16.91 -3.13
N SER A 39 -8.45 -17.25 -2.99
CA SER A 39 -9.54 -16.29 -3.20
C SER A 39 -9.49 -15.13 -2.21
N ALA A 40 -9.08 -15.37 -0.96
CA ALA A 40 -8.87 -14.33 0.04
C ALA A 40 -7.80 -13.33 -0.41
N ALA A 41 -6.67 -13.81 -0.93
CA ALA A 41 -5.59 -12.96 -1.45
C ALA A 41 -6.02 -12.17 -2.69
N ILE A 42 -6.76 -12.78 -3.62
CA ILE A 42 -7.32 -12.10 -4.78
C ILE A 42 -8.30 -10.99 -4.34
N ALA A 43 -9.15 -11.25 -3.35
CA ALA A 43 -10.08 -10.24 -2.83
C ALA A 43 -9.35 -9.01 -2.25
N ILE A 44 -8.18 -9.18 -1.60
CA ILE A 44 -7.33 -8.06 -1.17
C ILE A 44 -6.80 -7.27 -2.37
N LEU A 45 -6.36 -7.95 -3.43
CA LEU A 45 -5.89 -7.26 -4.65
C LEU A 45 -7.03 -6.47 -5.32
N VAL A 46 -8.25 -7.02 -5.33
CA VAL A 46 -9.44 -6.30 -5.81
C VAL A 46 -9.73 -5.07 -4.94
N ALA A 47 -9.60 -5.19 -3.61
CA ALA A 47 -9.72 -4.04 -2.70
C ALA A 47 -8.71 -2.93 -3.04
N ILE A 48 -7.44 -3.27 -3.35
CA ILE A 48 -6.42 -2.29 -3.79
C ILE A 48 -6.86 -1.57 -5.07
N VAL A 49 -7.50 -2.26 -6.01
CA VAL A 49 -8.00 -1.62 -7.23
C VAL A 49 -9.12 -0.62 -6.90
N PHE A 50 -10.06 -0.97 -6.03
CA PHE A 50 -11.11 -0.06 -5.61
C PHE A 50 -10.57 1.19 -4.90
N ASP A 51 -9.58 1.03 -4.01
CA ASP A 51 -8.88 2.13 -3.31
C ASP A 51 -8.20 3.10 -4.30
N VAL A 52 -7.47 2.57 -5.29
CA VAL A 52 -6.86 3.41 -6.33
C VAL A 52 -7.91 4.17 -7.15
N LEU A 53 -9.04 3.53 -7.43
CA LEU A 53 -10.14 4.13 -8.21
C LEU A 53 -10.85 5.21 -7.41
N ASP A 54 -11.15 5.01 -6.13
CA ASP A 54 -11.84 6.01 -5.31
C ASP A 54 -10.96 7.25 -5.06
N GLY A 55 -9.70 7.06 -4.71
CA GLY A 55 -8.75 8.15 -4.55
C GLY A 55 -8.52 8.94 -5.85
N THR A 56 -8.58 8.27 -7.01
CA THR A 56 -8.50 8.95 -8.33
C THR A 56 -9.78 9.69 -8.64
N SER A 57 -10.94 9.06 -8.41
CA SER A 57 -12.27 9.66 -8.63
C SER A 57 -12.47 10.91 -7.76
N ALA A 58 -12.13 10.84 -6.47
CA ALA A 58 -12.25 11.97 -5.54
C ALA A 58 -11.41 13.18 -6.00
N ARG A 59 -10.18 12.94 -6.48
CA ARG A 59 -9.30 14.00 -7.04
C ARG A 59 -9.83 14.59 -8.32
N LEU A 60 -10.26 13.78 -9.28
CA LEU A 60 -10.80 14.24 -10.57
C LEU A 60 -12.08 15.05 -10.41
N MET A 61 -12.95 14.63 -9.50
CA MET A 61 -14.23 15.30 -9.22
C MET A 61 -14.10 16.48 -8.27
N LYS A 62 -12.90 16.76 -7.73
CA LYS A 62 -12.67 17.79 -6.68
C LYS A 62 -13.66 17.64 -5.52
N SER A 63 -13.97 16.40 -5.14
CA SER A 63 -15.02 16.03 -4.20
C SER A 63 -14.46 15.44 -2.90
N THR A 64 -13.36 15.98 -2.41
CA THR A 64 -12.84 15.60 -1.10
C THR A 64 -13.76 16.14 0.00
N SER A 65 -14.18 15.27 0.92
CA SER A 65 -14.94 15.64 2.12
C SER A 65 -14.28 15.03 3.34
N ASP A 66 -14.42 15.67 4.50
CA ASP A 66 -13.91 15.12 5.76
C ASP A 66 -14.54 13.76 6.07
N PHE A 67 -15.84 13.60 5.76
CA PHE A 67 -16.52 12.30 5.90
C PHE A 67 -15.89 11.24 5.00
N GLY A 68 -15.65 11.56 3.71
CA GLY A 68 -15.04 10.62 2.77
C GLY A 68 -13.65 10.17 3.21
N LEU A 69 -12.82 11.11 3.70
CA LEU A 69 -11.48 10.81 4.21
C LEU A 69 -11.51 9.85 5.41
N GLN A 70 -12.46 10.05 6.35
CA GLN A 70 -12.58 9.18 7.51
C GLN A 70 -13.15 7.82 7.12
N TYR A 71 -14.15 7.79 6.22
CA TYR A 71 -14.75 6.55 5.75
C TYR A 71 -13.75 5.67 4.99
N ASP A 72 -12.94 6.29 4.13
CA ASP A 72 -11.84 5.67 3.40
C ASP A 72 -10.83 5.01 4.37
N SER A 73 -10.38 5.76 5.36
CA SER A 73 -9.45 5.23 6.36
C SER A 73 -10.01 4.05 7.17
N LEU A 74 -11.33 4.06 7.47
CA LEU A 74 -11.97 2.93 8.14
C LEU A 74 -12.07 1.70 7.24
N ALA A 75 -12.40 1.89 5.96
CA ALA A 75 -12.40 0.84 4.95
C ALA A 75 -11.01 0.23 4.77
N ASP A 76 -9.97 1.07 4.71
CA ASP A 76 -8.58 0.67 4.58
C ASP A 76 -8.08 -0.16 5.76
N VAL A 77 -8.45 0.19 7.00
CA VAL A 77 -8.09 -0.63 8.17
C VAL A 77 -8.65 -2.03 8.05
N VAL A 78 -9.88 -2.18 7.55
CA VAL A 78 -10.50 -3.50 7.37
C VAL A 78 -9.86 -4.24 6.20
N ALA A 79 -9.78 -3.61 5.03
CA ALA A 79 -9.35 -4.26 3.80
C ALA A 79 -7.84 -4.52 3.73
N PHE A 80 -7.02 -3.63 4.30
CA PHE A 80 -5.56 -3.69 4.22
C PHE A 80 -4.84 -3.89 5.56
N GLY A 81 -5.58 -3.81 6.67
CA GLY A 81 -5.08 -4.17 8.00
C GLY A 81 -5.59 -5.53 8.43
N VAL A 82 -6.90 -5.63 8.69
CA VAL A 82 -7.51 -6.82 9.30
C VAL A 82 -7.52 -8.02 8.34
N ALA A 83 -7.97 -7.84 7.09
CA ALA A 83 -8.07 -8.93 6.12
C ALA A 83 -6.72 -9.60 5.82
N PRO A 84 -5.64 -8.87 5.44
CA PRO A 84 -4.33 -9.50 5.23
C PRO A 84 -3.71 -10.01 6.53
N GLY A 85 -3.96 -9.37 7.68
CA GLY A 85 -3.53 -9.88 8.98
C GLY A 85 -4.13 -11.25 9.29
N LEU A 86 -5.45 -11.42 9.09
CA LEU A 86 -6.14 -12.69 9.25
C LEU A 86 -5.70 -13.73 8.22
N LEU A 87 -5.48 -13.31 6.97
CA LEU A 87 -4.94 -14.18 5.93
C LEU A 87 -3.59 -14.76 6.35
N MET A 88 -2.64 -13.93 6.77
CA MET A 88 -1.33 -14.37 7.23
C MET A 88 -1.42 -15.24 8.48
N TYR A 89 -2.29 -14.87 9.43
CA TYR A 89 -2.51 -15.66 10.64
C TYR A 89 -2.98 -17.07 10.30
N SER A 90 -4.01 -17.20 9.48
CA SER A 90 -4.58 -18.50 9.14
C SER A 90 -3.69 -19.34 8.23
N TRP A 91 -2.99 -18.70 7.29
CA TRP A 91 -2.15 -19.38 6.32
C TRP A 91 -0.80 -19.82 6.89
N ALA A 92 -0.14 -19.01 7.76
CA ALA A 92 1.23 -19.25 8.19
C ALA A 92 1.44 -19.19 9.72
N LEU A 93 0.67 -18.40 10.47
CA LEU A 93 0.98 -18.05 11.86
C LEU A 93 0.14 -18.80 12.88
N SER A 94 -0.72 -19.72 12.47
CA SER A 94 -1.64 -20.45 13.36
C SER A 94 -0.94 -21.44 14.29
N ALA A 95 0.23 -21.94 13.94
CA ALA A 95 0.96 -22.92 14.76
C ALA A 95 1.50 -22.32 16.08
N PRO A 96 2.18 -21.15 16.12
CA PRO A 96 2.48 -20.45 17.37
C PRO A 96 1.33 -19.53 17.77
N LYS A 97 0.17 -20.07 18.18
CA LYS A 97 -1.11 -19.35 18.39
C LYS A 97 -0.98 -17.96 19.01
N MET A 98 -0.33 -17.85 20.16
CA MET A 98 -0.17 -16.56 20.88
C MET A 98 0.76 -15.60 20.14
N LEU A 99 1.90 -16.10 19.67
CA LEU A 99 2.86 -15.27 18.92
C LEU A 99 2.28 -14.82 17.58
N GLY A 100 1.61 -15.73 16.86
CA GLY A 100 0.95 -15.39 15.59
C GLY A 100 -0.13 -14.33 15.76
N ALA A 101 -0.95 -14.44 16.80
CA ALA A 101 -1.95 -13.43 17.14
C ALA A 101 -1.33 -12.08 17.51
N ALA A 102 -0.23 -12.07 18.26
CA ALA A 102 0.50 -10.84 18.60
C ALA A 102 1.11 -10.17 17.36
N VAL A 103 1.69 -10.95 16.44
CA VAL A 103 2.25 -10.46 15.17
C VAL A 103 1.14 -9.88 14.27
N MET A 104 0.01 -10.58 14.14
CA MET A 104 -1.16 -10.07 13.42
C MET A 104 -1.67 -8.76 14.04
N PHE A 105 -1.82 -8.71 15.36
CA PHE A 105 -2.23 -7.49 16.06
C PHE A 105 -1.27 -6.33 15.82
N ALA A 106 0.05 -6.57 15.91
CA ALA A 106 1.06 -5.55 15.64
C ALA A 106 0.94 -4.97 14.23
N PHE A 107 0.69 -5.81 13.21
CA PHE A 107 0.48 -5.37 11.84
C PHE A 107 -0.74 -4.46 11.72
N VAL A 108 -1.89 -4.88 12.25
CA VAL A 108 -3.14 -4.10 12.21
C VAL A 108 -2.98 -2.78 12.95
N ALA A 109 -2.38 -2.80 14.13
CA ALA A 109 -2.14 -1.60 14.93
C ALA A 109 -1.21 -0.61 14.23
N CYS A 110 -0.10 -1.08 13.64
CA CYS A 110 0.81 -0.23 12.86
C CYS A 110 0.13 0.38 11.64
N GLY A 111 -0.71 -0.38 10.94
CA GLY A 111 -1.51 0.11 9.83
C GLY A 111 -2.49 1.21 10.25
N ALA A 112 -3.23 1.00 11.34
CA ALA A 112 -4.17 1.98 11.88
C ALA A 112 -3.45 3.26 12.37
N LEU A 113 -2.33 3.13 13.08
CA LEU A 113 -1.50 4.27 13.53
C LEU A 113 -0.97 5.07 12.35
N ARG A 114 -0.55 4.40 11.28
CA ARG A 114 -0.12 5.07 10.04
C ARG A 114 -1.24 5.89 9.41
N LEU A 115 -2.44 5.34 9.28
CA LEU A 115 -3.60 6.04 8.71
C LEU A 115 -4.00 7.23 9.59
N ALA A 116 -4.05 7.06 10.90
CA ALA A 116 -4.33 8.14 11.84
C ALA A 116 -3.31 9.29 11.73
N ARG A 117 -2.01 8.96 11.67
CA ARG A 117 -0.93 9.95 11.45
C ARG A 117 -1.10 10.69 10.12
N HIS A 118 -1.44 9.96 9.04
CA HIS A 118 -1.68 10.55 7.72
C HIS A 118 -2.84 11.56 7.75
N ASN A 119 -3.96 11.19 8.38
CA ASN A 119 -5.14 12.04 8.47
C ASN A 119 -4.87 13.34 9.27
N VAL A 120 -4.15 13.22 10.40
CA VAL A 120 -3.76 14.41 11.19
C VAL A 120 -2.88 15.33 10.35
N LEU A 121 -1.90 14.83 9.63
CA LEU A 121 -1.04 15.66 8.78
C LEU A 121 -1.80 16.32 7.62
N ALA A 122 -2.77 15.62 7.03
CA ALA A 122 -3.61 16.14 5.97
C ALA A 122 -4.51 17.30 6.44
N THR A 123 -5.00 17.25 7.69
CA THR A 123 -5.89 18.30 8.26
C THR A 123 -5.13 19.50 8.83
N THR A 124 -3.89 19.33 9.30
CA THR A 124 -3.09 20.41 9.91
C THR A 124 -2.30 21.26 8.92
N GLY A 125 -2.49 21.06 7.60
CA GLY A 125 -1.86 21.90 6.57
C GLY A 125 -0.33 21.78 6.51
N GLY A 126 0.20 20.60 6.77
CA GLY A 126 1.63 20.29 6.67
C GLY A 126 2.09 20.25 5.22
N ASP A 127 2.03 21.39 4.53
CA ASP A 127 2.51 21.54 3.17
C ASP A 127 3.99 21.15 3.06
N GLY A 128 4.28 20.10 2.29
CA GLY A 128 5.62 19.78 1.82
C GLY A 128 6.39 18.70 2.55
N LYS A 129 5.83 17.99 3.54
CA LYS A 129 6.54 16.82 4.10
C LYS A 129 6.36 15.60 3.20
N PRO A 130 7.46 14.93 2.79
CA PRO A 130 7.37 13.73 1.96
C PRO A 130 6.56 12.63 2.67
N PHE A 131 5.87 11.83 1.89
CA PHE A 131 5.07 10.70 2.35
C PHE A 131 5.99 9.70 3.08
N THR A 132 5.83 9.55 4.39
CA THR A 132 6.69 8.70 5.21
C THR A 132 5.99 7.39 5.57
N GLY A 133 6.74 6.29 5.47
CA GLY A 133 6.28 4.93 5.74
C GLY A 133 5.62 4.24 4.54
N LEU A 134 5.69 2.91 4.54
CA LEU A 134 5.09 2.07 3.49
C LEU A 134 3.57 2.25 3.48
N PRO A 135 2.92 2.52 2.32
CA PRO A 135 1.47 2.55 2.22
C PRO A 135 0.83 1.22 2.67
N ILE A 136 -0.30 1.29 3.42
CA ILE A 136 -0.98 0.09 3.91
C ILE A 136 -1.47 -0.83 2.77
N PRO A 137 -1.97 -0.33 1.61
CA PRO A 137 -2.26 -1.19 0.47
C PRO A 137 -1.01 -1.89 -0.09
N GLY A 138 0.15 -1.24 -0.03
CA GLY A 138 1.43 -1.83 -0.44
C GLY A 138 1.83 -3.01 0.44
N ALA A 139 1.72 -2.86 1.77
CA ALA A 139 1.99 -3.95 2.71
C ALA A 139 1.00 -5.13 2.53
N ALA A 140 -0.29 -4.83 2.39
CA ALA A 140 -1.34 -5.81 2.11
C ALA A 140 -1.08 -6.56 0.79
N GLY A 141 -0.65 -5.83 -0.25
CA GLY A 141 -0.31 -6.41 -1.55
C GLY A 141 0.86 -7.39 -1.49
N VAL A 142 1.91 -7.09 -0.71
CA VAL A 142 3.02 -8.04 -0.49
C VAL A 142 2.52 -9.34 0.14
N MET A 143 1.69 -9.24 1.18
CA MET A 143 1.13 -10.42 1.86
C MET A 143 0.23 -11.24 0.94
N ALA A 144 -0.71 -10.61 0.25
CA ALA A 144 -1.63 -11.27 -0.65
C ALA A 144 -0.89 -11.96 -1.80
N THR A 145 0.06 -11.29 -2.43
CA THR A 145 0.82 -11.84 -3.55
C THR A 145 1.79 -12.95 -3.12
N LEU A 146 2.32 -12.92 -1.90
CA LEU A 146 3.11 -14.03 -1.35
C LEU A 146 2.26 -15.31 -1.22
N VAL A 147 1.02 -15.20 -0.74
CA VAL A 147 0.11 -16.35 -0.63
C VAL A 147 -0.20 -16.93 -2.02
N ILE A 148 -0.46 -16.08 -3.01
CA ILE A 148 -0.69 -16.51 -4.40
C ILE A 148 0.56 -17.18 -4.96
N PHE A 149 1.74 -16.62 -4.71
CA PHE A 149 3.02 -17.19 -5.14
C PHE A 149 3.27 -18.57 -4.54
N ASP A 150 3.02 -18.74 -3.24
CA ASP A 150 3.14 -20.06 -2.57
C ASP A 150 2.22 -21.11 -3.18
N GLN A 151 0.99 -20.73 -3.53
CA GLN A 151 0.02 -21.70 -4.05
C GLN A 151 0.23 -22.10 -5.50
N HIS A 152 0.78 -21.19 -6.34
CA HIS A 152 0.79 -21.39 -7.78
C HIS A 152 2.18 -21.49 -8.42
N VAL A 153 3.23 -21.00 -7.74
CA VAL A 153 4.57 -20.92 -8.33
C VAL A 153 5.56 -21.84 -7.61
N ALA A 154 5.75 -21.64 -6.32
CA ALA A 154 6.73 -22.37 -5.53
C ALA A 154 6.21 -22.58 -4.10
N PRO A 155 5.69 -23.78 -3.78
CA PRO A 155 5.19 -24.09 -2.44
C PRO A 155 6.30 -23.93 -1.40
N LEU A 156 6.07 -23.04 -0.43
CA LEU A 156 6.92 -22.88 0.74
C LEU A 156 6.68 -24.08 1.67
N GLY A 157 7.75 -24.73 2.11
CA GLY A 157 7.63 -25.86 3.03
C GLY A 157 7.00 -25.45 4.36
N GLU A 158 6.34 -26.41 5.03
CA GLU A 158 5.61 -26.17 6.28
C GLU A 158 6.47 -25.56 7.40
N LYS A 159 7.79 -25.81 7.41
CA LYS A 159 8.72 -25.21 8.38
C LYS A 159 9.10 -23.77 8.03
N VAL A 160 9.11 -23.42 6.73
CA VAL A 160 9.53 -22.11 6.24
C VAL A 160 8.38 -21.08 6.36
N LYS A 161 7.15 -21.51 6.08
CA LYS A 161 5.95 -20.65 6.12
C LYS A 161 5.80 -19.84 7.42
N PRO A 162 5.85 -20.46 8.62
CA PRO A 162 5.67 -19.71 9.87
C PRO A 162 6.78 -18.69 10.12
N ILE A 163 8.02 -19.07 9.85
CA ILE A 163 9.19 -18.21 10.07
C ILE A 163 9.14 -17.00 9.12
N LEU A 164 8.95 -17.28 7.82
CA LEU A 164 8.82 -16.23 6.80
C LEU A 164 7.62 -15.33 7.08
N GLY A 165 6.48 -15.91 7.45
CA GLY A 165 5.26 -15.19 7.80
C GLY A 165 5.46 -14.23 8.97
N ILE A 166 6.09 -14.69 10.08
CA ILE A 166 6.41 -13.82 11.23
C ILE A 166 7.34 -12.68 10.81
N VAL A 167 8.47 -13.01 10.18
CA VAL A 167 9.49 -12.02 9.80
C VAL A 167 8.92 -11.00 8.83
N LEU A 168 8.24 -11.46 7.78
CA LEU A 168 7.66 -10.57 6.78
C LEU A 168 6.60 -9.63 7.40
N THR A 169 5.67 -10.19 8.19
CA THR A 169 4.61 -9.40 8.82
C THR A 169 5.18 -8.33 9.75
N LEU A 170 6.19 -8.65 10.56
CA LEU A 170 6.84 -7.68 11.45
C LEU A 170 7.64 -6.63 10.67
N VAL A 171 8.34 -7.03 9.61
CA VAL A 171 9.07 -6.08 8.75
C VAL A 171 8.09 -5.11 8.08
N LEU A 172 6.98 -5.60 7.53
CA LEU A 172 5.98 -4.73 6.91
C LEU A 172 5.30 -3.81 7.94
N ALA A 173 4.98 -4.32 9.14
CA ALA A 173 4.46 -3.51 10.25
C ALA A 173 5.43 -2.38 10.63
N PHE A 174 6.72 -2.69 10.76
CA PHE A 174 7.76 -1.70 11.03
C PHE A 174 7.88 -0.67 9.89
N LEU A 175 7.88 -1.11 8.63
CA LEU A 175 8.00 -0.22 7.47
C LEU A 175 6.82 0.76 7.38
N MET A 176 5.60 0.37 7.77
CA MET A 176 4.43 1.25 7.78
C MET A 176 4.58 2.43 8.75
N VAL A 177 5.19 2.21 9.91
CA VAL A 177 5.38 3.25 10.95
C VAL A 177 6.70 3.99 10.79
N SER A 178 7.64 3.46 10.00
CA SER A 178 8.95 4.05 9.77
C SER A 178 8.86 5.45 9.14
N THR A 179 9.94 6.20 9.24
CA THR A 179 10.09 7.52 8.60
C THR A 179 10.71 7.42 7.21
N PHE A 180 10.78 6.25 6.62
CA PHE A 180 11.34 6.04 5.30
C PHE A 180 10.48 6.74 4.24
N CYS A 181 11.11 7.51 3.37
CA CYS A 181 10.41 8.19 2.29
C CYS A 181 10.14 7.19 1.17
N TYR A 182 8.86 6.95 0.89
CA TYR A 182 8.45 6.22 -0.30
C TYR A 182 8.08 7.24 -1.37
N ARG A 183 8.84 7.24 -2.48
CA ARG A 183 8.53 8.13 -3.61
C ARG A 183 7.18 7.77 -4.20
N SER A 184 6.31 8.75 -4.28
CA SER A 184 5.07 8.60 -5.05
C SER A 184 5.41 8.52 -6.53
N LEU A 185 4.75 7.62 -7.28
CA LEU A 185 4.88 7.52 -8.75
C LEU A 185 4.61 8.85 -9.47
N LYS A 186 4.05 9.85 -8.76
CA LYS A 186 3.83 11.21 -9.29
C LYS A 186 5.10 12.02 -9.49
N GLU A 187 6.17 11.77 -8.72
CA GLU A 187 7.42 12.52 -8.85
C GLU A 187 8.23 12.11 -10.09
N LEU A 188 7.91 10.96 -10.69
CA LEU A 188 8.51 10.52 -11.95
C LEU A 188 8.12 11.38 -13.15
N LYS A 189 7.12 12.27 -13.03
CA LYS A 189 6.63 13.12 -14.13
C LYS A 189 7.48 14.37 -14.41
N THR A 190 8.48 14.68 -13.59
CA THR A 190 9.15 15.99 -13.66
C THR A 190 10.48 15.98 -14.45
N GLN A 191 10.95 14.83 -14.94
CA GLN A 191 12.14 14.79 -15.80
C GLN A 191 11.75 14.57 -17.27
N GLU A 192 11.77 15.66 -18.05
CA GLU A 192 11.29 15.73 -19.44
C GLU A 192 12.09 14.92 -20.48
N HIS A 193 13.20 14.26 -20.13
CA HIS A 193 14.10 13.71 -21.15
C HIS A 193 14.06 12.18 -21.37
N HIS A 194 13.25 11.40 -20.63
CA HIS A 194 13.28 9.94 -20.76
C HIS A 194 11.91 9.25 -20.86
N HIS A 195 10.89 9.95 -21.33
CA HIS A 195 9.52 9.40 -21.43
C HIS A 195 9.44 8.09 -22.26
N PHE A 196 10.25 7.97 -23.31
CA PHE A 196 10.24 6.77 -24.15
C PHE A 196 10.75 5.53 -23.38
N ASN A 197 11.85 5.67 -22.63
CA ASN A 197 12.41 4.55 -21.86
C ASN A 197 11.45 4.10 -20.75
N TYR A 198 10.79 5.03 -20.06
CA TYR A 198 9.78 4.69 -19.05
C TYR A 198 8.57 3.97 -19.65
N LEU A 199 8.13 4.37 -20.86
CA LEU A 199 7.09 3.68 -21.59
C LEU A 199 7.51 2.25 -21.93
N VAL A 200 8.73 2.05 -22.43
CA VAL A 200 9.26 0.73 -22.75
C VAL A 200 9.34 -0.15 -21.50
N TYR A 201 9.85 0.37 -20.38
CA TYR A 201 9.88 -0.38 -19.11
C TYR A 201 8.48 -0.72 -18.61
N ALA A 202 7.53 0.21 -18.70
CA ALA A 202 6.14 -0.05 -18.31
C ALA A 202 5.50 -1.16 -19.17
N VAL A 203 5.74 -1.14 -20.49
CA VAL A 203 5.26 -2.18 -21.40
C VAL A 203 5.92 -3.54 -21.09
N LEU A 204 7.24 -3.57 -20.85
CA LEU A 204 7.94 -4.81 -20.50
C LEU A 204 7.44 -5.40 -19.18
N VAL A 205 7.24 -4.56 -18.15
CA VAL A 205 6.65 -4.99 -16.87
C VAL A 205 5.24 -5.49 -17.07
N LEU A 206 4.42 -4.81 -17.87
CA LEU A 206 3.07 -5.24 -18.18
C LEU A 206 3.07 -6.60 -18.90
N MET A 207 3.94 -6.79 -19.90
CA MET A 207 4.09 -8.07 -20.61
C MET A 207 4.52 -9.19 -19.66
N ALA A 208 5.48 -8.92 -18.75
CA ALA A 208 5.92 -9.90 -17.76
C ALA A 208 4.80 -10.26 -16.78
N VAL A 209 4.02 -9.28 -16.32
CA VAL A 209 2.84 -9.49 -15.45
C VAL A 209 1.78 -10.32 -16.18
N LEU A 210 1.53 -10.07 -17.47
CA LEU A 210 0.57 -10.86 -18.24
C LEU A 210 1.04 -12.29 -18.52
N ALA A 211 2.36 -12.50 -18.69
CA ALA A 211 2.92 -13.82 -18.93
C ALA A 211 2.93 -14.72 -17.68
N TYR A 212 3.27 -14.15 -16.53
CA TYR A 212 3.37 -14.89 -15.25
C TYR A 212 2.80 -14.04 -14.09
N PRO A 213 1.46 -13.83 -14.03
CA PRO A 213 0.84 -12.88 -13.12
C PRO A 213 1.15 -13.19 -11.66
N GLN A 214 1.16 -14.46 -11.26
CA GLN A 214 1.34 -14.87 -9.87
C GLN A 214 2.74 -14.53 -9.34
N ALA A 215 3.79 -14.73 -10.15
CA ALA A 215 5.16 -14.43 -9.77
C ALA A 215 5.47 -12.94 -9.87
N MET A 216 5.04 -12.30 -10.96
CA MET A 216 5.38 -10.90 -11.24
C MET A 216 4.68 -9.93 -10.30
N LEU A 217 3.42 -10.20 -9.90
CA LEU A 217 2.74 -9.39 -8.90
C LEU A 217 3.50 -9.40 -7.57
N PHE A 218 3.98 -10.57 -7.13
CA PHE A 218 4.78 -10.65 -5.91
C PHE A 218 6.09 -9.86 -6.05
N VAL A 219 6.80 -10.01 -7.17
CA VAL A 219 8.05 -9.27 -7.42
C VAL A 219 7.82 -7.76 -7.41
N VAL A 220 6.75 -7.27 -8.05
CA VAL A 220 6.41 -5.83 -8.11
C VAL A 220 6.11 -5.28 -6.71
N PHE A 221 5.25 -5.93 -5.92
CA PHE A 221 4.92 -5.47 -4.57
C PHE A 221 6.12 -5.57 -3.62
N ALA A 222 6.90 -6.65 -3.70
CA ALA A 222 8.11 -6.82 -2.90
C ALA A 222 9.18 -5.77 -3.26
N ALA A 223 9.42 -5.53 -4.55
CA ALA A 223 10.34 -4.49 -5.01
C ALA A 223 9.91 -3.10 -4.53
N TYR A 224 8.59 -2.81 -4.59
CA TYR A 224 8.05 -1.56 -4.05
C TYR A 224 8.29 -1.43 -2.54
N ALA A 225 8.04 -2.47 -1.76
CA ALA A 225 8.29 -2.45 -0.31
C ALA A 225 9.79 -2.29 0.02
N LEU A 226 10.67 -2.91 -0.76
CA LEU A 226 12.12 -2.82 -0.59
C LEU A 226 12.69 -1.46 -1.04
N SER A 227 12.05 -0.76 -1.98
CA SER A 227 12.54 0.51 -2.54
C SER A 227 12.77 1.57 -1.47
N GLY A 228 11.90 1.66 -0.46
CA GLY A 228 12.05 2.59 0.66
C GLY A 228 13.27 2.27 1.55
N ILE A 229 13.56 0.98 1.75
CA ILE A 229 14.75 0.53 2.51
C ILE A 229 16.02 0.87 1.73
N LEU A 230 16.04 0.59 0.43
CA LEU A 230 17.20 0.85 -0.43
C LEU A 230 17.49 2.34 -0.54
N GLU A 231 16.48 3.19 -0.69
CA GLU A 231 16.65 4.65 -0.74
C GLU A 231 17.23 5.20 0.58
N GLN A 232 16.73 4.72 1.71
CA GLN A 232 17.25 5.14 3.00
C GLN A 232 18.68 4.63 3.24
N GLY A 233 18.95 3.37 2.89
CA GLY A 233 20.30 2.81 2.96
C GLY A 233 21.30 3.61 2.11
N TRP A 234 20.89 3.97 0.89
CA TRP A 234 21.72 4.82 0.02
C TRP A 234 21.99 6.20 0.63
N LYS A 235 20.99 6.85 1.21
CA LYS A 235 21.15 8.16 1.88
C LYS A 235 22.10 8.08 3.07
N LEU A 236 22.04 7.01 3.87
CA LEU A 236 22.96 6.77 4.97
C LEU A 236 24.41 6.58 4.48
N VAL A 237 24.62 5.75 3.46
CA VAL A 237 25.95 5.51 2.88
C VAL A 237 26.49 6.76 2.21
N ALA A 238 25.67 7.51 1.46
CA ALA A 238 26.07 8.77 0.83
C ALA A 238 26.45 9.84 1.88
N GLY A 239 25.73 9.89 3.00
CA GLY A 239 26.06 10.76 4.14
C GLY A 239 27.39 10.40 4.80
N LEU A 240 27.71 9.11 4.90
CA LEU A 240 28.99 8.63 5.45
C LEU A 240 30.18 8.86 4.50
N THR A 241 29.95 8.87 3.18
CA THR A 241 30.98 9.05 2.16
C THR A 241 31.23 10.52 1.79
N GLY A 242 30.60 11.48 2.49
CA GLY A 242 30.80 12.93 2.28
C GLY A 242 30.30 13.46 0.92
N LYS A 243 29.66 12.64 0.10
CA LYS A 243 28.95 13.09 -1.11
C LYS A 243 27.64 13.71 -0.67
N LYS A 244 27.59 15.06 -0.58
CA LYS A 244 26.32 15.78 -0.42
C LYS A 244 25.36 15.28 -1.50
N PRO A 245 24.10 14.91 -1.13
CA PRO A 245 23.06 14.74 -2.13
C PRO A 245 23.02 16.03 -2.95
N VAL A 246 22.87 15.94 -4.25
CA VAL A 246 22.64 17.10 -5.10
C VAL A 246 21.37 17.74 -4.58
N GLU A 247 21.54 18.81 -3.81
CA GLU A 247 20.47 19.68 -3.36
C GLU A 247 19.93 20.30 -4.63
N GLU A 248 18.72 19.90 -5.03
CA GLU A 248 18.01 20.50 -6.14
C GLU A 248 17.90 21.98 -5.84
N VAL A 249 18.69 22.79 -6.55
CA VAL A 249 18.64 24.24 -6.53
C VAL A 249 17.22 24.63 -6.93
N ARG A 250 16.42 25.09 -5.96
CA ARG A 250 15.17 25.80 -6.26
C ARG A 250 15.55 27.02 -7.07
N PRO A 251 14.94 27.26 -8.24
CA PRO A 251 15.13 28.49 -8.99
C PRO A 251 14.24 29.60 -8.41
N ASP A 252 14.50 30.02 -7.19
CA ASP A 252 13.87 31.21 -6.59
C ASP A 252 14.92 32.31 -6.47
N GLY A 253 15.38 32.74 -7.64
CA GLY A 253 16.04 34.02 -7.78
C GLY A 253 15.05 35.05 -8.29
N LEU A 254 14.32 35.67 -7.40
CA LEU A 254 13.75 36.99 -7.63
C LEU A 254 13.92 37.85 -6.38
N HIS A 255 15.00 38.66 -6.41
CA HIS A 255 15.11 39.90 -5.66
C HIS A 255 13.96 40.81 -6.04
N LYS A 256 13.12 41.18 -5.09
CA LYS A 256 12.83 42.55 -4.68
C LYS A 256 11.85 42.56 -3.52
#